data_e93cb2f9fd922eefe7e369fb92c38fbf
#
_entry.id   e93cb2f9fd922eefe7e369fb92c38fbf
#
_cell.length_a   1.000
_cell.length_b   1.000
_cell.length_c   1.000
_cell.angle_alpha   90.00
_cell.angle_beta   90.00
_cell.angle_gamma   90.00
#
_symmetry.space_group_name_H-M   'P 1'
#
loop_
_entity.id
_entity.type
_entity.pdbx_description
1 polymer ?
#
loop_
_entity_poly.entity_id
_entity_poly.type
_entity_poly.pdbx_seq_one_letter_code
_entity_poly.pdbx_strand_id
1 'polypeptide(L)'
;GICWHEVGTGKTMIMCVSAYEMKRLGLVQKPLIIGLKANVHEIADTFRKAYPSAKVLYPGKEDFTPANRKEVFSKIKNNNWDCIILTHDQFAKIPQSEQTMIDIFTEELADVERNLEVLEQSTMRYRSGKMQDGLEKRKQNLAAKLKELKMKINERKDDAVDFHSMGIDHIFVDECHIFKNLI
;
A
#
# COMPACT_ATOMS: atom_id res chain seq x y z
N GLY A 1 -12.27 5.89 -6.00
CA GLY A 1 -12.60 7.13 -6.71
C GLY A 1 -11.57 8.23 -6.47
N ILE A 2 -11.54 9.25 -7.33
CA ILE A 2 -10.65 10.42 -7.20
C ILE A 2 -11.53 11.63 -6.83
N CYS A 3 -11.15 12.33 -5.75
CA CYS A 3 -11.80 13.55 -5.32
C CYS A 3 -11.00 14.75 -5.86
N TRP A 4 -11.44 15.30 -6.97
CA TRP A 4 -10.79 16.45 -7.63
C TRP A 4 -11.47 17.75 -7.20
N HIS A 5 -10.98 18.34 -6.12
CA HIS A 5 -11.49 19.59 -5.57
C HIS A 5 -10.38 20.63 -5.46
N GLU A 6 -10.74 21.91 -5.52
CA GLU A 6 -9.81 23.01 -5.28
C GLU A 6 -9.25 23.01 -3.86
N VAL A 7 -8.16 23.74 -3.65
CA VAL A 7 -7.57 23.91 -2.31
C VAL A 7 -8.58 24.66 -1.41
N GLY A 8 -8.71 24.23 -0.16
CA GLY A 8 -9.61 24.84 0.81
C GLY A 8 -11.08 24.38 0.76
N THR A 9 -11.46 23.48 -0.14
CA THR A 9 -12.87 23.00 -0.28
C THR A 9 -13.24 21.85 0.66
N GLY A 10 -12.44 21.60 1.70
CA GLY A 10 -12.78 20.62 2.72
C GLY A 10 -12.45 19.17 2.39
N LYS A 11 -11.49 18.89 1.49
CA LYS A 11 -11.05 17.50 1.14
C LYS A 11 -10.74 16.65 2.37
N THR A 12 -10.05 17.21 3.35
CA THR A 12 -9.73 16.54 4.62
C THR A 12 -10.99 16.09 5.36
N MET A 13 -12.00 16.97 5.44
CA MET A 13 -13.29 16.64 6.07
C MET A 13 -14.00 15.53 5.29
N ILE A 14 -14.00 15.59 3.96
CA ILE A 14 -14.61 14.54 3.12
C ILE A 14 -13.96 13.17 3.40
N MET A 15 -12.64 13.08 3.48
CA MET A 15 -11.94 11.83 3.81
C MET A 15 -12.31 11.33 5.21
N CYS A 16 -12.31 12.21 6.22
CA CYS A 16 -12.64 11.86 7.60
C CYS A 16 -14.07 11.34 7.72
N VAL A 17 -15.03 12.07 7.14
CA VAL A 17 -16.46 11.70 7.17
C VAL A 17 -16.68 10.40 6.39
N SER A 18 -16.10 10.26 5.19
CA SER A 18 -16.24 9.05 4.40
C SER A 18 -15.68 7.81 5.12
N ALA A 19 -14.51 7.94 5.75
CA ALA A 19 -13.89 6.83 6.49
C ALA A 19 -14.79 6.36 7.66
N TYR A 20 -15.30 7.30 8.44
CA TYR A 20 -16.15 6.97 9.59
C TYR A 20 -17.52 6.43 9.17
N GLU A 21 -18.19 7.09 8.22
CA GLU A 21 -19.53 6.70 7.78
C GLU A 21 -19.53 5.37 7.03
N MET A 22 -18.52 5.09 6.20
CA MET A 22 -18.39 3.79 5.55
C MET A 22 -18.23 2.66 6.57
N LYS A 23 -17.47 2.90 7.65
CA LYS A 23 -17.37 1.94 8.74
C LYS A 23 -18.70 1.80 9.50
N ARG A 24 -19.35 2.92 9.84
CA ARG A 24 -20.66 2.92 10.53
C ARG A 24 -21.73 2.16 9.74
N LEU A 25 -21.67 2.25 8.41
CA LEU A 25 -22.59 1.54 7.49
C LEU A 25 -22.18 0.07 7.25
N GLY A 26 -21.07 -0.39 7.81
CA GLY A 26 -20.57 -1.76 7.63
C GLY A 26 -19.96 -2.03 6.25
N LEU A 27 -19.70 -1.00 5.45
CA LEU A 27 -19.05 -1.11 4.14
C LEU A 27 -17.55 -1.34 4.25
N VAL A 28 -16.95 -0.90 5.35
CA VAL A 28 -15.53 -1.00 5.65
C VAL A 28 -15.36 -1.39 7.11
N GLN A 29 -14.36 -2.22 7.41
CA GLN A 29 -14.07 -2.64 8.78
C GLN A 29 -12.94 -1.83 9.41
N LYS A 30 -11.92 -1.52 8.65
CA LYS A 30 -10.70 -0.86 9.16
C LYS A 30 -10.14 0.14 8.16
N PRO A 31 -10.72 1.35 8.07
CA PRO A 31 -10.26 2.38 7.14
C PRO A 31 -8.92 2.98 7.57
N LEU A 32 -8.06 3.22 6.59
CA LEU A 32 -6.77 3.90 6.73
C LEU A 32 -6.78 5.22 5.95
N ILE A 33 -6.34 6.30 6.57
CA ILE A 33 -6.04 7.57 5.90
C ILE A 33 -4.53 7.75 5.84
N ILE A 34 -4.00 8.03 4.66
CA ILE A 34 -2.59 8.32 4.42
C ILE A 34 -2.46 9.79 4.02
N GLY A 35 -1.62 10.53 4.72
CA GLY A 35 -1.39 11.93 4.43
C GLY A 35 0.06 12.35 4.52
N LEU A 36 0.33 13.60 4.14
CA LEU A 36 1.65 14.20 4.31
C LEU A 36 1.98 14.39 5.79
N LYS A 37 3.26 14.27 6.12
CA LYS A 37 3.75 14.54 7.47
C LYS A 37 3.34 15.92 8.00
N ALA A 38 3.22 16.91 7.13
CA ALA A 38 2.77 18.24 7.49
C ALA A 38 1.27 18.30 7.85
N ASN A 39 0.45 17.44 7.21
CA ASN A 39 -1.02 17.54 7.26
C ASN A 39 -1.67 16.48 8.15
N VAL A 40 -1.00 15.38 8.49
CA VAL A 40 -1.61 14.28 9.27
C VAL A 40 -2.11 14.72 10.65
N HIS A 41 -1.50 15.71 11.25
CA HIS A 41 -1.97 16.30 12.51
C HIS A 41 -3.34 16.94 12.34
N GLU A 42 -3.48 17.77 11.31
CA GLU A 42 -4.73 18.43 10.98
C GLU A 42 -5.84 17.42 10.62
N ILE A 43 -5.47 16.36 9.88
CA ILE A 43 -6.41 15.25 9.58
C ILE A 43 -6.91 14.60 10.88
N ALA A 44 -6.01 14.28 11.81
CA ALA A 44 -6.37 13.66 13.08
C ALA A 44 -7.24 14.57 13.95
N ASP A 45 -6.93 15.86 14.00
CA ASP A 45 -7.70 16.84 14.74
C ASP A 45 -9.08 17.08 14.12
N THR A 46 -9.15 17.14 12.80
CA THR A 46 -10.40 17.24 12.06
C THR A 46 -11.29 16.04 12.33
N PHE A 47 -10.71 14.84 12.31
CA PHE A 47 -11.44 13.61 12.60
C PHE A 47 -12.01 13.60 14.03
N ARG A 48 -11.20 13.97 15.03
CA ARG A 48 -11.64 14.04 16.44
C ARG A 48 -12.67 15.10 16.69
N LYS A 49 -12.58 16.24 16.00
CA LYS A 49 -13.61 17.31 16.08
C LYS A 49 -14.94 16.86 15.49
N ALA A 50 -14.92 16.14 14.35
CA ALA A 50 -16.12 15.62 13.71
C ALA A 50 -16.74 14.47 14.52
N TYR A 51 -15.92 13.59 15.08
CA TYR A 51 -16.33 12.37 15.78
C TYR A 51 -15.55 12.20 17.09
N PRO A 52 -15.94 12.92 18.17
CA PRO A 52 -15.19 12.94 19.43
C PRO A 52 -15.10 11.57 20.14
N SER A 53 -16.06 10.68 19.90
CA SER A 53 -16.09 9.33 20.48
C SER A 53 -15.38 8.27 19.65
N ALA A 54 -14.90 8.62 18.45
CA ALA A 54 -14.24 7.67 17.55
C ALA A 54 -12.87 7.22 18.09
N LYS A 55 -12.61 5.94 17.96
CA LYS A 55 -11.31 5.33 18.27
C LYS A 55 -10.35 5.50 17.10
N VAL A 56 -9.54 6.55 17.14
CA VAL A 56 -8.57 6.88 16.09
C VAL A 56 -7.17 6.51 16.54
N LEU A 57 -6.48 5.68 15.75
CA LEU A 57 -5.06 5.43 15.90
C LEU A 57 -4.27 6.41 15.05
N TYR A 58 -3.53 7.29 15.72
CA TYR A 58 -2.60 8.21 15.09
C TYR A 58 -1.25 8.13 15.80
N PRO A 59 -0.32 7.24 15.36
CA PRO A 59 0.95 7.06 16.02
C PRO A 59 1.90 8.22 15.72
N GLY A 60 2.61 8.67 16.75
CA GLY A 60 3.61 9.70 16.64
C GLY A 60 4.89 9.22 15.95
N LYS A 61 5.85 10.13 15.78
CA LYS A 61 7.16 9.81 15.19
C LYS A 61 7.96 8.80 16.05
N GLU A 62 7.87 8.93 17.36
CA GLU A 62 8.55 8.07 18.34
C GLU A 62 8.04 6.61 18.30
N ASP A 63 6.76 6.43 17.99
CA ASP A 63 6.12 5.12 17.91
C ASP A 63 6.60 4.32 16.69
N PHE A 64 7.10 4.98 15.64
CA PHE A 64 7.56 4.34 14.41
C PHE A 64 9.07 4.11 14.33
N THR A 65 9.76 4.12 15.46
CA THR A 65 11.16 3.66 15.53
C THR A 65 11.24 2.15 15.25
N PRO A 66 12.38 1.61 14.81
CA PRO A 66 12.53 0.17 14.56
C PRO A 66 12.15 -0.72 15.75
N ALA A 67 12.34 -0.23 16.98
CA ALA A 67 12.00 -0.94 18.20
C ALA A 67 10.48 -0.95 18.45
N ASN A 68 9.80 0.19 18.29
CA ASN A 68 8.41 0.39 18.71
C ASN A 68 7.39 0.06 17.62
N ARG A 69 7.77 0.15 16.34
CA ARG A 69 6.83 -0.03 15.22
C ARG A 69 6.13 -1.39 15.19
N LYS A 70 6.77 -2.45 15.72
CA LYS A 70 6.15 -3.77 15.85
C LYS A 70 4.93 -3.73 16.76
N GLU A 71 5.01 -2.94 17.84
CA GLU A 71 3.88 -2.73 18.76
C GLU A 71 2.75 -1.96 18.07
N VAL A 72 3.07 -0.94 17.27
CA VAL A 72 2.06 -0.21 16.48
C VAL A 72 1.36 -1.16 15.50
N PHE A 73 2.11 -2.01 14.79
CA PHE A 73 1.53 -2.99 13.87
C PHE A 73 0.62 -3.99 14.60
N SER A 74 1.03 -4.46 15.77
CA SER A 74 0.20 -5.31 16.64
C SER A 74 -1.05 -4.58 17.12
N LYS A 75 -0.95 -3.29 17.47
CA LYS A 75 -2.12 -2.46 17.83
C LYS A 75 -3.09 -2.30 16.66
N ILE A 76 -2.58 -2.13 15.43
CA ILE A 76 -3.40 -2.07 14.23
C ILE A 76 -4.12 -3.40 14.01
N LYS A 77 -3.41 -4.54 14.09
CA LYS A 77 -3.96 -5.88 13.88
C LYS A 77 -5.04 -6.22 14.89
N ASN A 78 -4.74 -6.04 16.18
CA ASN A 78 -5.52 -6.65 17.27
C ASN A 78 -6.67 -5.77 17.78
N ASN A 79 -6.75 -4.51 17.39
CA ASN A 79 -7.80 -3.61 17.86
C ASN A 79 -8.75 -3.20 16.75
N ASN A 80 -9.98 -2.92 17.16
CA ASN A 80 -11.00 -2.38 16.25
C ASN A 80 -10.95 -0.85 16.28
N TRP A 81 -10.18 -0.26 15.36
CA TRP A 81 -10.07 1.18 15.18
C TRP A 81 -11.17 1.70 14.25
N ASP A 82 -11.72 2.86 14.55
CA ASP A 82 -12.67 3.54 13.67
C ASP A 82 -11.96 4.20 12.49
N CYS A 83 -10.72 4.61 12.70
CA CYS A 83 -9.82 5.04 11.63
C CYS A 83 -8.36 4.90 12.08
N ILE A 84 -7.49 4.60 11.14
CA ILE A 84 -6.04 4.65 11.31
C ILE A 84 -5.54 5.80 10.45
N ILE A 85 -4.64 6.63 10.98
CA ILE A 85 -4.06 7.76 10.25
C ILE A 85 -2.55 7.61 10.27
N LEU A 86 -1.93 7.48 9.09
CA LEU A 86 -0.49 7.32 8.92
C LEU A 86 0.07 8.37 7.96
N THR A 87 1.36 8.67 8.11
CA THR A 87 2.10 9.38 7.06
C THR A 87 2.47 8.44 5.92
N HIS A 88 2.78 9.00 4.74
CA HIS A 88 3.34 8.22 3.62
C HIS A 88 4.60 7.44 4.03
N ASP A 89 5.50 8.06 4.80
CA ASP A 89 6.71 7.41 5.30
C ASP A 89 6.43 6.26 6.28
N GLN A 90 5.40 6.39 7.10
CA GLN A 90 4.98 5.34 8.04
C GLN A 90 4.35 4.19 7.29
N PHE A 91 3.49 4.48 6.33
CA PHE A 91 2.85 3.49 5.47
C PHE A 91 3.90 2.67 4.69
N ALA A 92 4.89 3.34 4.10
CA ALA A 92 5.98 2.68 3.36
C ALA A 92 6.83 1.71 4.22
N LYS A 93 6.76 1.82 5.55
CA LYS A 93 7.48 0.92 6.49
C LYS A 93 6.67 -0.32 6.88
N ILE A 94 5.41 -0.41 6.48
CA ILE A 94 4.60 -1.61 6.73
C ILE A 94 5.10 -2.73 5.81
N PRO A 95 5.47 -3.90 6.35
CA PRO A 95 5.91 -5.00 5.52
C PRO A 95 4.76 -5.50 4.65
N GLN A 96 5.07 -5.78 3.41
CA GLN A 96 4.15 -6.47 2.51
C GLN A 96 4.19 -7.97 2.80
N SER A 97 3.07 -8.66 2.59
CA SER A 97 3.03 -10.11 2.59
C SER A 97 3.96 -10.66 1.49
N GLU A 98 4.82 -11.59 1.86
CA GLU A 98 5.71 -12.25 0.89
C GLU A 98 4.90 -13.01 -0.17
N GLN A 99 3.74 -13.55 0.22
CA GLN A 99 2.83 -14.19 -0.73
C GLN A 99 2.28 -13.19 -1.75
N THR A 100 1.84 -12.01 -1.30
CA THR A 100 1.38 -10.93 -2.19
C THR A 100 2.46 -10.50 -3.17
N MET A 101 3.71 -10.43 -2.72
CA MET A 101 4.85 -10.10 -3.59
C MET A 101 5.12 -11.21 -4.62
N ILE A 102 4.96 -12.48 -4.24
CA ILE A 102 5.07 -13.61 -5.18
C ILE A 102 3.99 -13.52 -6.24
N ASP A 103 2.75 -13.25 -5.83
CA ASP A 103 1.61 -13.17 -6.76
C ASP A 103 1.82 -12.04 -7.77
N ILE A 104 2.22 -10.84 -7.32
CA ILE A 104 2.54 -9.69 -8.17
C ILE A 104 3.67 -10.02 -9.16
N PHE A 105 4.79 -10.56 -8.69
CA PHE A 105 5.91 -10.88 -9.57
C PHE A 105 5.60 -12.04 -10.52
N THR A 106 4.73 -12.95 -10.13
CA THR A 106 4.29 -14.04 -11.01
C THR A 106 3.41 -13.50 -12.15
N GLU A 107 2.50 -12.58 -11.84
CA GLU A 107 1.68 -11.91 -12.84
C GLU A 107 2.55 -11.06 -13.79
N GLU A 108 3.47 -10.27 -13.25
CA GLU A 108 4.40 -9.45 -14.02
C GLU A 108 5.29 -10.31 -14.93
N LEU A 109 5.74 -11.48 -14.47
CA LEU A 109 6.50 -12.43 -15.26
C LEU A 109 5.69 -12.97 -16.43
N ALA A 110 4.43 -13.35 -16.19
CA ALA A 110 3.52 -13.84 -17.23
C ALA A 110 3.25 -12.77 -18.29
N ASP A 111 3.14 -11.48 -17.89
CA ASP A 111 2.99 -10.36 -18.82
C ASP A 111 4.22 -10.16 -19.70
N VAL A 112 5.43 -10.25 -19.13
CA VAL A 112 6.68 -10.16 -19.87
C VAL A 112 6.81 -11.32 -20.86
N GLU A 113 6.44 -12.54 -20.48
CA GLU A 113 6.44 -13.71 -21.35
C GLU A 113 5.48 -13.55 -22.52
N ARG A 114 4.25 -13.09 -22.27
CA ARG A 114 3.27 -12.79 -23.34
C ARG A 114 3.80 -11.74 -24.32
N ASN A 115 4.44 -10.68 -23.82
CA ASN A 115 5.02 -9.64 -24.64
C ASN A 115 6.19 -10.17 -25.51
N LEU A 116 7.01 -11.09 -24.98
CA LEU A 116 8.06 -11.75 -25.77
C LEU A 116 7.47 -12.60 -26.88
N GLU A 117 6.43 -13.40 -26.60
CA GLU A 117 5.73 -14.22 -27.62
C GLU A 117 5.14 -13.36 -28.74
N VAL A 118 4.52 -12.23 -28.41
CA VAL A 118 3.98 -11.29 -29.40
C VAL A 118 5.09 -10.70 -30.29
N LEU A 119 6.24 -10.36 -29.69
CA LEU A 119 7.39 -9.86 -30.45
C LEU A 119 8.01 -10.91 -31.37
N GLU A 120 8.08 -12.17 -30.94
CA GLU A 120 8.57 -13.28 -31.76
C GLU A 120 7.64 -13.57 -32.95
N GLN A 121 6.33 -13.42 -32.76
CA GLN A 121 5.33 -13.61 -33.81
C GLN A 121 5.24 -12.41 -34.76
N SER A 122 5.70 -11.22 -34.36
CA SER A 122 5.65 -10.03 -35.19
C SER A 122 6.77 -10.08 -36.24
N THR A 123 6.38 -9.94 -37.53
CA THR A 123 7.27 -10.02 -38.71
C THR A 123 8.27 -8.85 -38.83
N MET A 124 8.30 -7.94 -37.86
CA MET A 124 9.23 -6.78 -37.84
C MET A 124 10.56 -7.15 -37.13
N ARG A 125 11.27 -8.13 -37.66
CA ARG A 125 12.55 -8.63 -37.14
C ARG A 125 13.68 -7.60 -37.00
N TYR A 126 13.61 -6.45 -37.63
CA TYR A 126 14.77 -5.53 -37.71
C TYR A 126 14.83 -4.44 -36.64
N ARG A 127 13.73 -4.20 -35.89
CA ARG A 127 13.68 -3.18 -34.82
C ARG A 127 13.56 -3.76 -33.40
N SER A 128 13.42 -5.07 -33.29
CA SER A 128 13.03 -5.73 -32.04
C SER A 128 14.20 -6.18 -31.14
N GLY A 129 15.45 -6.26 -31.64
CA GLY A 129 16.56 -6.85 -30.87
C GLY A 129 16.80 -6.18 -29.51
N LYS A 130 16.92 -4.84 -29.46
CA LYS A 130 17.15 -4.13 -28.19
C LYS A 130 15.95 -4.22 -27.23
N MET A 131 14.73 -4.28 -27.76
CA MET A 131 13.51 -4.40 -26.98
C MET A 131 13.36 -5.82 -26.44
N GLN A 132 13.70 -6.82 -27.25
CA GLN A 132 13.72 -8.23 -26.87
C GLN A 132 14.77 -8.49 -25.78
N ASP A 133 16.00 -8.00 -25.94
CA ASP A 133 17.07 -8.07 -24.94
C ASP A 133 16.65 -7.45 -23.60
N GLY A 134 15.91 -6.31 -23.66
CA GLY A 134 15.39 -5.63 -22.48
C GLY A 134 14.35 -6.48 -21.73
N LEU A 135 13.41 -7.09 -22.46
CA LEU A 135 12.38 -7.96 -21.87
C LEU A 135 12.97 -9.26 -21.32
N GLU A 136 13.95 -9.86 -22.00
CA GLU A 136 14.65 -11.04 -21.52
C GLU A 136 15.41 -10.78 -20.22
N LYS A 137 16.10 -9.64 -20.11
CA LYS A 137 16.74 -9.21 -18.85
C LYS A 137 15.72 -9.00 -17.74
N ARG A 138 14.56 -8.38 -18.05
CA ARG A 138 13.49 -8.20 -17.07
C ARG A 138 12.94 -9.53 -16.60
N LYS A 139 12.71 -10.50 -17.52
CA LYS A 139 12.30 -11.87 -17.21
C LYS A 139 13.27 -12.55 -16.25
N GLN A 140 14.57 -12.50 -16.54
CA GLN A 140 15.61 -13.08 -15.69
C GLN A 140 15.63 -12.46 -14.29
N ASN A 141 15.53 -11.13 -14.20
CA ASN A 141 15.50 -10.41 -12.94
C ASN A 141 14.26 -10.76 -12.08
N LEU A 142 13.08 -10.86 -12.70
CA LEU A 142 11.86 -11.26 -12.02
C LEU A 142 11.92 -12.70 -11.52
N ALA A 143 12.42 -13.62 -12.36
CA ALA A 143 12.61 -15.03 -11.98
C ALA A 143 13.59 -15.19 -10.80
N ALA A 144 14.69 -14.42 -10.79
CA ALA A 144 15.65 -14.42 -9.68
C ALA A 144 15.01 -13.90 -8.38
N LYS A 145 14.24 -12.80 -8.43
CA LYS A 145 13.50 -12.25 -7.28
C LYS A 145 12.47 -13.24 -6.74
N LEU A 146 11.71 -13.90 -7.62
CA LEU A 146 10.73 -14.91 -7.22
C LEU A 146 11.40 -16.08 -6.50
N LYS A 147 12.55 -16.55 -7.00
CA LYS A 147 13.31 -17.62 -6.36
C LYS A 147 13.79 -17.21 -4.97
N GLU A 148 14.31 -15.99 -4.83
CA GLU A 148 14.76 -15.44 -3.53
C GLU A 148 13.61 -15.34 -2.53
N LEU A 149 12.45 -14.84 -2.95
CA LEU A 149 11.28 -14.73 -2.09
C LEU A 149 10.75 -16.09 -1.63
N LYS A 150 10.67 -17.06 -2.55
CA LYS A 150 10.25 -18.43 -2.21
C LYS A 150 11.22 -19.09 -1.20
N MET A 151 12.51 -18.82 -1.31
CA MET A 151 13.50 -19.30 -0.33
C MET A 151 13.29 -18.64 1.03
N LYS A 152 13.06 -17.32 1.08
CA LYS A 152 12.79 -16.57 2.33
C LYS A 152 11.55 -17.07 3.06
N ILE A 153 10.47 -17.38 2.34
CA ILE A 153 9.25 -17.95 2.95
C ILE A 153 9.54 -19.29 3.62
N ASN A 154 10.32 -20.15 2.97
CA ASN A 154 10.66 -21.46 3.53
C ASN A 154 11.54 -21.36 4.78
N GLU A 155 12.34 -20.29 4.91
CA GLU A 155 13.25 -20.08 6.04
C GLU A 155 12.57 -19.36 7.22
N ARG A 156 11.51 -18.57 6.99
CA ARG A 156 10.82 -17.82 8.03
C ARG A 156 9.78 -18.68 8.76
N LYS A 157 9.95 -18.77 10.07
CA LYS A 157 9.01 -19.38 11.02
C LYS A 157 8.20 -18.35 11.81
N ASP A 158 8.33 -17.05 11.56
CA ASP A 158 7.76 -16.02 12.43
C ASP A 158 6.53 -15.33 11.84
N ASP A 159 5.50 -15.19 12.67
CA ASP A 159 4.28 -14.36 12.49
C ASP A 159 4.62 -12.86 12.42
N ALA A 160 5.36 -12.43 11.42
CA ALA A 160 5.56 -11.01 11.17
C ALA A 160 4.21 -10.38 10.77
N VAL A 161 3.78 -9.34 11.50
CA VAL A 161 2.57 -8.60 11.14
C VAL A 161 2.83 -7.86 9.83
N ASP A 162 2.20 -8.31 8.76
CA ASP A 162 2.22 -7.70 7.44
C ASP A 162 0.95 -6.88 7.18
N PHE A 163 0.91 -6.15 6.07
CA PHE A 163 -0.22 -5.32 5.70
C PHE A 163 -1.53 -6.10 5.63
N HIS A 164 -1.50 -7.30 5.03
CA HIS A 164 -2.70 -8.13 4.88
C HIS A 164 -3.25 -8.57 6.23
N SER A 165 -2.38 -9.02 7.15
CA SER A 165 -2.77 -9.46 8.49
C SER A 165 -3.30 -8.35 9.40
N MET A 166 -3.07 -7.07 9.05
CA MET A 166 -3.62 -5.92 9.77
C MET A 166 -5.12 -5.76 9.60
N GLY A 167 -5.70 -6.35 8.54
CA GLY A 167 -7.13 -6.27 8.25
C GLY A 167 -7.59 -4.90 7.76
N ILE A 168 -6.70 -4.09 7.20
CA ILE A 168 -7.04 -2.83 6.56
C ILE A 168 -7.71 -3.15 5.22
N ASP A 169 -8.93 -2.69 5.02
CA ASP A 169 -9.77 -3.01 3.88
C ASP A 169 -10.14 -1.80 3.01
N HIS A 170 -9.84 -0.60 3.48
CA HIS A 170 -10.04 0.62 2.68
C HIS A 170 -8.97 1.66 2.98
N ILE A 171 -8.52 2.35 1.92
CA ILE A 171 -7.45 3.36 2.01
C ILE A 171 -7.91 4.67 1.37
N PHE A 172 -7.80 5.76 2.13
CA PHE A 172 -7.91 7.13 1.63
C PHE A 172 -6.52 7.73 1.54
N VAL A 173 -6.17 8.32 0.41
CA VAL A 173 -4.82 8.87 0.19
C VAL A 173 -4.94 10.36 -0.13
N ASP A 174 -4.34 11.18 0.73
CA ASP A 174 -4.07 12.58 0.43
C ASP A 174 -2.77 12.69 -0.38
N GLU A 175 -2.75 13.59 -1.39
CA GLU A 175 -1.58 13.77 -2.25
C GLU A 175 -1.10 12.46 -2.93
N CYS A 176 -2.01 11.76 -3.58
CA CYS A 176 -1.76 10.45 -4.20
C CYS A 176 -0.67 10.46 -5.28
N HIS A 177 -0.27 11.64 -5.78
CA HIS A 177 0.82 11.80 -6.73
C HIS A 177 2.19 11.29 -6.21
N ILE A 178 2.35 11.11 -4.89
CA ILE A 178 3.55 10.53 -4.30
C ILE A 178 3.73 9.07 -4.74
N PHE A 179 2.64 8.36 -5.05
CA PHE A 179 2.65 6.98 -5.52
C PHE A 179 2.78 6.85 -7.06
N LYS A 180 3.12 7.91 -7.78
CA LYS A 180 3.21 7.93 -9.26
C LYS A 180 4.22 6.97 -9.89
N ASN A 181 5.12 6.39 -9.12
CA ASN A 181 6.15 5.46 -9.59
C ASN A 181 5.76 3.98 -9.39
N LEU A 182 4.47 3.70 -9.16
CA LEU A 182 3.93 2.34 -9.02
C LEU A 182 3.52 1.72 -10.37
N ILE A 183 4.03 2.28 -11.49
CA ILE A 183 3.82 1.73 -12.84
C ILE A 183 5.15 1.20 -13.38
#